data_b60acb56b3d8b4000f6f1b76d5f10731
#
_entry.id   b60acb56b3d8b4000f6f1b76d5f10731
#
_cell.length_a   1.000
_cell.length_b   1.000
_cell.length_c   1.000
_cell.angle_alpha   90.00
_cell.angle_beta   90.00
_cell.angle_gamma   90.00
#
_symmetry.space_group_name_H-M   'P 1'
#
loop_
_entity.id
_entity.type
_entity.pdbx_description
1 polymer ?
#
loop_
_entity_poly.entity_id
_entity_poly.type
_entity_poly.pdbx_seq_one_letter_code
_entity_poly.pdbx_strand_id
1 'polypeptide(L)'
;MNFIELSKLFHKNGYVYIEKFFNAALMNDYQDDICNHFKENNNYKHDESFIEKSKTDVVPWFPQIEGRKKFNVLEKNKKLCDLTEEILGSGWKSLYCMVMFSNKSSNGQAWHQDCSPNDNGIFNLNRLVYSMDINNSTGGEVCVIPGSHKKGMIPKGTATDEIEESVTISPLKGSLLLLHGHTWHKVLPILDNVRVSTNYRCVPKNTPNNVTDVAVYRNMLFRFSDGKILTNRV
;
A
#
# COMPACT_ATOMS: atom_id res chain seq x y z
N MET A 1 -23.42 -3.98 2.95
CA MET A 1 -22.35 -2.98 2.70
C MET A 1 -22.77 -2.18 1.48
N ASN A 2 -22.82 -0.86 1.60
CA ASN A 2 -23.22 0.03 0.51
C ASN A 2 -21.99 0.51 -0.28
N PHE A 3 -21.75 -0.05 -1.46
CA PHE A 3 -20.55 0.25 -2.27
C PHE A 3 -20.57 1.67 -2.83
N ILE A 4 -21.74 2.20 -3.18
CA ILE A 4 -21.90 3.59 -3.66
C ILE A 4 -21.42 4.58 -2.58
N GLU A 5 -21.77 4.35 -1.32
CA GLU A 5 -21.33 5.20 -0.22
C GLU A 5 -19.82 5.08 0.03
N LEU A 6 -19.27 3.87 -0.02
CA LEU A 6 -17.83 3.64 0.10
C LEU A 6 -17.05 4.32 -1.03
N SER A 7 -17.56 4.26 -2.27
CA SER A 7 -16.97 4.96 -3.42
C SER A 7 -16.95 6.47 -3.22
N LYS A 8 -18.07 7.06 -2.75
CA LYS A 8 -18.13 8.49 -2.42
C LYS A 8 -17.12 8.88 -1.34
N LEU A 9 -16.98 8.07 -0.29
CA LEU A 9 -15.99 8.30 0.78
C LEU A 9 -14.56 8.21 0.25
N PHE A 10 -14.29 7.22 -0.61
CA PHE A 10 -12.99 7.08 -1.25
C PHE A 10 -12.62 8.32 -2.08
N HIS A 11 -13.50 8.78 -2.96
CA HIS A 11 -13.26 9.96 -3.78
C HIS A 11 -13.22 11.26 -2.97
N LYS A 12 -13.86 11.30 -1.79
CA LYS A 12 -13.79 12.44 -0.89
C LYS A 12 -12.44 12.47 -0.14
N ASN A 13 -12.05 11.36 0.47
CA ASN A 13 -10.97 11.29 1.44
C ASN A 13 -9.64 10.74 0.86
N GLY A 14 -9.67 10.06 -0.30
CA GLY A 14 -8.52 9.36 -0.88
C GLY A 14 -8.26 7.99 -0.25
N TYR A 15 -9.06 7.57 0.71
CA TYR A 15 -9.00 6.25 1.32
C TYR A 15 -10.34 5.83 1.93
N VAL A 16 -10.49 4.51 2.11
CA VAL A 16 -11.58 3.90 2.90
C VAL A 16 -11.03 2.69 3.65
N TYR A 17 -11.27 2.63 4.95
CA TYR A 17 -10.97 1.48 5.78
C TYR A 17 -12.24 0.70 6.08
N ILE A 18 -12.21 -0.64 5.88
CA ILE A 18 -13.36 -1.53 6.03
C ILE A 18 -12.95 -2.72 6.89
N GLU A 19 -13.47 -2.78 8.09
CA GLU A 19 -13.25 -3.92 8.99
C GLU A 19 -14.01 -5.17 8.53
N LYS A 20 -13.45 -6.34 8.87
CA LYS A 20 -14.11 -7.64 8.64
C LYS A 20 -14.59 -7.84 7.19
N PHE A 21 -13.81 -7.32 6.22
CA PHE A 21 -14.12 -7.49 4.80
C PHE A 21 -13.93 -8.94 4.36
N PHE A 22 -12.88 -9.60 4.86
CA PHE A 22 -12.58 -11.01 4.64
C PHE A 22 -12.72 -11.82 5.93
N ASN A 23 -12.94 -13.12 5.77
CA ASN A 23 -13.05 -14.05 6.89
C ASN A 23 -11.69 -14.24 7.58
N ALA A 24 -11.67 -14.22 8.92
CA ALA A 24 -10.45 -14.37 9.71
C ALA A 24 -9.75 -15.72 9.52
N ALA A 25 -10.49 -16.81 9.31
CA ALA A 25 -9.90 -18.14 9.04
C ALA A 25 -9.13 -18.15 7.71
N LEU A 26 -9.68 -17.52 6.67
CA LEU A 26 -8.98 -17.33 5.39
C LEU A 26 -7.68 -16.53 5.59
N MET A 27 -7.70 -15.52 6.44
CA MET A 27 -6.53 -14.69 6.70
C MET A 27 -5.43 -15.45 7.45
N ASN A 28 -5.76 -16.38 8.33
CA ASN A 28 -4.76 -17.24 8.98
C ASN A 28 -3.98 -18.06 7.93
N ASP A 29 -4.70 -18.67 7.00
CA ASP A 29 -4.13 -19.48 5.93
C ASP A 29 -3.20 -18.66 4.99
N TYR A 30 -3.52 -17.38 4.75
CA TYR A 30 -2.64 -16.44 4.03
C TYR A 30 -1.42 -16.05 4.86
N GLN A 31 -1.62 -15.75 6.15
CA GLN A 31 -0.53 -15.39 7.05
C GLN A 31 0.51 -16.50 7.16
N ASP A 32 0.06 -17.76 7.28
CA ASP A 32 0.94 -18.92 7.36
C ASP A 32 1.79 -19.08 6.09
N ASP A 33 1.19 -18.96 4.90
CA ASP A 33 1.91 -19.02 3.62
C ASP A 33 2.98 -17.90 3.52
N ILE A 34 2.63 -16.68 3.92
CA ILE A 34 3.54 -15.54 3.89
C ILE A 34 4.68 -15.73 4.87
N CYS A 35 4.39 -16.10 6.11
CA CYS A 35 5.42 -16.34 7.12
C CYS A 35 6.37 -17.49 6.73
N ASN A 36 5.86 -18.56 6.14
CA ASN A 36 6.68 -19.66 5.64
C ASN A 36 7.60 -19.21 4.50
N HIS A 37 7.06 -18.43 3.54
CA HIS A 37 7.91 -17.89 2.46
C HIS A 37 9.09 -17.09 3.02
N PHE A 38 8.85 -16.16 3.95
CA PHE A 38 9.89 -15.29 4.48
C PHE A 38 10.84 -16.00 5.47
N LYS A 39 10.44 -17.10 6.11
CA LYS A 39 11.37 -17.97 6.87
C LYS A 39 12.42 -18.61 5.96
N GLU A 40 11.99 -19.03 4.76
CA GLU A 40 12.83 -19.74 3.79
C GLU A 40 13.67 -18.76 2.94
N ASN A 41 13.18 -17.53 2.73
CA ASN A 41 13.71 -16.56 1.77
C ASN A 41 14.10 -15.21 2.43
N ASN A 42 14.69 -15.25 3.61
CA ASN A 42 15.02 -14.04 4.39
C ASN A 42 16.29 -13.29 3.91
N ASN A 43 16.67 -13.41 2.64
CA ASN A 43 17.91 -12.85 2.11
C ASN A 43 17.73 -11.55 1.32
N TYR A 44 16.49 -11.04 1.20
CA TYR A 44 16.28 -9.78 0.50
C TYR A 44 16.83 -8.61 1.31
N LYS A 45 17.71 -7.82 0.70
CA LYS A 45 18.21 -6.56 1.25
C LYS A 45 17.91 -5.45 0.25
N HIS A 46 17.33 -4.39 0.70
CA HIS A 46 17.26 -3.16 -0.07
C HIS A 46 18.66 -2.59 -0.28
N ASP A 47 18.82 -1.80 -1.34
CA ASP A 47 19.97 -0.93 -1.50
C ASP A 47 20.08 0.02 -0.29
N GLU A 48 21.28 0.09 0.30
CA GLU A 48 21.51 0.89 1.52
C GLU A 48 21.24 2.37 1.30
N SER A 49 21.58 2.90 0.12
CA SER A 49 21.35 4.32 -0.20
C SER A 49 19.87 4.63 -0.33
N PHE A 50 19.07 3.68 -0.83
CA PHE A 50 17.61 3.80 -0.86
C PHE A 50 17.04 3.84 0.56
N ILE A 51 17.43 2.90 1.45
CA ILE A 51 16.95 2.86 2.84
C ILE A 51 17.35 4.14 3.58
N GLU A 52 18.60 4.55 3.45
CA GLU A 52 19.10 5.75 4.12
C GLU A 52 18.27 6.98 3.75
N LYS A 53 17.93 7.12 2.50
CA LYS A 53 17.25 8.31 1.96
C LYS A 53 15.73 8.23 2.10
N SER A 54 15.13 7.08 1.82
CA SER A 54 13.68 6.89 1.89
C SER A 54 13.17 6.58 3.29
N LYS A 55 14.04 6.06 4.19
CA LYS A 55 13.61 5.49 5.48
C LYS A 55 12.51 4.43 5.30
N THR A 56 12.60 3.66 4.21
CA THR A 56 11.62 2.62 3.83
C THR A 56 12.35 1.29 3.71
N ASP A 57 11.95 0.30 4.50
CA ASP A 57 12.60 -1.01 4.54
C ASP A 57 11.62 -2.20 4.46
N VAL A 58 10.54 -2.01 3.72
CA VAL A 58 9.55 -3.06 3.43
C VAL A 58 10.10 -4.03 2.39
N VAL A 59 10.05 -5.33 2.67
CA VAL A 59 10.45 -6.38 1.74
C VAL A 59 9.27 -6.79 0.85
N PRO A 60 9.34 -6.56 -0.47
CA PRO A 60 8.27 -6.94 -1.40
C PRO A 60 8.38 -8.41 -1.81
N TRP A 61 7.23 -9.07 -1.94
CA TRP A 61 7.10 -10.39 -2.57
C TRP A 61 5.93 -10.39 -3.54
N PHE A 62 6.13 -10.96 -4.74
CA PHE A 62 5.12 -11.02 -5.80
C PHE A 62 4.65 -12.48 -6.01
N PRO A 63 3.77 -13.00 -5.15
CA PRO A 63 3.42 -14.43 -5.13
C PRO A 63 2.78 -14.94 -6.42
N GLN A 64 2.10 -14.09 -7.17
CA GLN A 64 1.47 -14.47 -8.44
C GLN A 64 2.52 -14.77 -9.54
N ILE A 65 3.66 -14.08 -9.53
CA ILE A 65 4.77 -14.33 -10.47
C ILE A 65 5.37 -15.72 -10.20
N GLU A 66 5.39 -16.15 -8.93
CA GLU A 66 5.84 -17.49 -8.53
C GLU A 66 4.76 -18.57 -8.68
N GLY A 67 3.61 -18.24 -9.27
CA GLY A 67 2.54 -19.21 -9.49
C GLY A 67 1.73 -19.56 -8.25
N ARG A 68 1.76 -18.78 -7.18
CA ARG A 68 1.01 -18.98 -5.93
C ARG A 68 -0.47 -18.69 -6.14
N LYS A 69 -1.22 -19.68 -6.61
CA LYS A 69 -2.63 -19.58 -7.04
C LYS A 69 -3.59 -19.08 -5.95
N LYS A 70 -3.29 -19.31 -4.67
CA LYS A 70 -4.09 -18.84 -3.53
C LYS A 70 -4.33 -17.33 -3.60
N PHE A 71 -3.30 -16.56 -3.92
CA PHE A 71 -3.40 -15.09 -4.04
C PHE A 71 -4.33 -14.63 -5.16
N ASN A 72 -4.45 -15.43 -6.24
CA ASN A 72 -5.42 -15.16 -7.30
C ASN A 72 -6.88 -15.34 -6.84
N VAL A 73 -7.14 -16.25 -5.90
CA VAL A 73 -8.50 -16.48 -5.37
C VAL A 73 -9.00 -15.23 -4.64
N LEU A 74 -8.16 -14.62 -3.83
CA LEU A 74 -8.52 -13.41 -3.10
C LEU A 74 -8.69 -12.22 -4.03
N GLU A 75 -7.82 -12.06 -5.03
CA GLU A 75 -7.92 -11.01 -6.03
C GLU A 75 -9.24 -11.09 -6.82
N LYS A 76 -9.72 -12.30 -7.11
CA LYS A 76 -10.97 -12.56 -7.83
C LYS A 76 -12.20 -12.62 -6.92
N ASN A 77 -12.07 -12.29 -5.65
CA ASN A 77 -13.20 -12.22 -4.74
C ASN A 77 -14.26 -11.27 -5.29
N LYS A 78 -15.49 -11.78 -5.51
CA LYS A 78 -16.55 -11.02 -6.16
C LYS A 78 -16.83 -9.68 -5.46
N LYS A 79 -16.90 -9.68 -4.13
CA LYS A 79 -17.17 -8.47 -3.34
C LYS A 79 -16.05 -7.42 -3.51
N LEU A 80 -14.79 -7.86 -3.61
CA LEU A 80 -13.65 -6.98 -3.87
C LEU A 80 -13.69 -6.42 -5.29
N CYS A 81 -14.02 -7.24 -6.29
CA CYS A 81 -14.14 -6.82 -7.68
C CYS A 81 -15.30 -5.83 -7.87
N ASP A 82 -16.48 -6.11 -7.32
CA ASP A 82 -17.65 -5.24 -7.42
C ASP A 82 -17.38 -3.86 -6.79
N LEU A 83 -16.74 -3.82 -5.61
CA LEU A 83 -16.33 -2.56 -4.98
C LEU A 83 -15.26 -1.83 -5.78
N THR A 84 -14.31 -2.55 -6.38
CA THR A 84 -13.30 -1.95 -7.26
C THR A 84 -13.93 -1.30 -8.48
N GLU A 85 -14.89 -1.98 -9.10
CA GLU A 85 -15.62 -1.45 -10.27
C GLU A 85 -16.46 -0.23 -9.92
N GLU A 86 -17.09 -0.21 -8.73
CA GLU A 86 -17.82 0.98 -8.24
C GLU A 86 -16.91 2.19 -8.05
N ILE A 87 -15.63 1.97 -7.68
CA ILE A 87 -14.67 3.06 -7.45
C ILE A 87 -14.02 3.52 -8.75
N LEU A 88 -13.56 2.58 -9.58
CA LEU A 88 -12.73 2.87 -10.76
C LEU A 88 -13.51 2.93 -12.07
N GLY A 89 -14.78 2.50 -12.06
CA GLY A 89 -15.59 2.30 -13.26
C GLY A 89 -15.25 1.02 -14.01
N SER A 90 -16.02 0.72 -15.06
CA SER A 90 -15.85 -0.50 -15.85
C SER A 90 -14.53 -0.50 -16.64
N GLY A 91 -13.95 -1.69 -16.79
CA GLY A 91 -12.72 -1.89 -17.56
C GLY A 91 -11.44 -1.54 -16.81
N TRP A 92 -11.51 -1.42 -15.48
CA TRP A 92 -10.31 -1.34 -14.63
C TRP A 92 -9.40 -2.55 -14.85
N LYS A 93 -8.12 -2.41 -14.54
CA LYS A 93 -7.11 -3.46 -14.75
C LYS A 93 -6.38 -3.77 -13.46
N SER A 94 -6.16 -5.05 -13.18
CA SER A 94 -5.20 -5.49 -12.18
C SER A 94 -3.77 -5.26 -12.67
N LEU A 95 -2.88 -4.77 -11.81
CA LEU A 95 -1.46 -4.64 -12.11
C LEU A 95 -0.68 -5.83 -11.53
N TYR A 96 -0.76 -6.01 -10.24
CA TYR A 96 -0.06 -7.09 -9.52
C TYR A 96 -0.58 -7.25 -8.08
N CYS A 97 -0.27 -8.42 -7.51
CA CYS A 97 -0.34 -8.67 -6.08
C CYS A 97 1.07 -8.57 -5.50
N MET A 98 1.24 -7.73 -4.48
CA MET A 98 2.50 -7.55 -3.77
C MET A 98 2.27 -7.72 -2.27
N VAL A 99 2.90 -8.72 -1.67
CA VAL A 99 3.02 -8.82 -0.22
C VAL A 99 4.10 -7.86 0.23
N MET A 100 3.79 -7.05 1.22
CA MET A 100 4.70 -6.14 1.89
C MET A 100 4.98 -6.69 3.28
N PHE A 101 6.19 -7.18 3.46
CA PHE A 101 6.68 -7.76 4.71
C PHE A 101 7.68 -6.83 5.37
N SER A 102 7.52 -6.61 6.66
CA SER A 102 8.48 -5.83 7.45
C SER A 102 8.86 -6.60 8.70
N ASN A 103 10.17 -6.65 8.97
CA ASN A 103 10.72 -7.27 10.17
C ASN A 103 10.47 -6.41 11.41
N LYS A 104 10.56 -7.03 12.58
CA LYS A 104 10.66 -6.33 13.85
C LYS A 104 11.79 -5.29 13.78
N SER A 105 11.54 -4.14 14.38
CA SER A 105 12.47 -2.99 14.45
C SER A 105 12.75 -2.32 13.10
N SER A 106 11.98 -2.61 12.06
CA SER A 106 12.09 -1.89 10.79
C SER A 106 11.47 -0.49 10.87
N ASN A 107 11.96 0.42 10.00
CA ASN A 107 11.53 1.82 9.99
C ASN A 107 10.11 2.03 9.43
N GLY A 108 9.48 0.99 8.85
CA GLY A 108 8.22 1.13 8.14
C GLY A 108 8.39 1.76 6.77
N GLN A 109 7.57 2.76 6.44
CA GLN A 109 7.66 3.53 5.20
C GLN A 109 7.49 5.02 5.50
N ALA A 110 8.42 5.82 5.01
CA ALA A 110 8.32 7.28 5.11
C ALA A 110 7.12 7.85 4.33
N TRP A 111 6.78 9.10 4.55
CA TRP A 111 5.72 9.80 3.83
C TRP A 111 5.96 9.80 2.32
N HIS A 112 4.98 9.29 1.57
CA HIS A 112 5.07 9.17 0.11
C HIS A 112 3.70 9.16 -0.58
N GLN A 113 3.74 9.19 -1.91
CA GLN A 113 2.66 8.88 -2.85
C GLN A 113 3.15 7.76 -3.76
N ASP A 114 2.28 6.82 -4.09
CA ASP A 114 2.64 5.64 -4.90
C ASP A 114 2.80 5.92 -6.39
N CYS A 115 2.34 7.07 -6.84
CA CYS A 115 2.51 7.54 -8.21
C CYS A 115 2.48 9.07 -8.25
N SER A 116 3.01 9.63 -9.35
CA SER A 116 3.05 11.08 -9.55
C SER A 116 1.65 11.67 -9.72
N PRO A 117 1.29 12.73 -8.97
CA PRO A 117 -0.02 13.38 -9.05
C PRO A 117 -0.12 14.43 -10.18
N ASN A 118 0.67 14.30 -11.25
CA ASN A 118 0.68 15.25 -12.37
C ASN A 118 -0.61 15.23 -13.20
N ASP A 119 -1.33 14.13 -13.16
CA ASP A 119 -2.62 13.95 -13.81
C ASP A 119 -3.59 13.25 -12.83
N ASN A 120 -4.69 13.91 -12.48
CA ASN A 120 -5.68 13.40 -11.55
C ASN A 120 -6.44 12.16 -12.06
N GLY A 121 -6.46 11.95 -13.37
CA GLY A 121 -7.08 10.76 -14.00
C GLY A 121 -6.15 9.55 -14.07
N ILE A 122 -4.85 9.74 -13.82
CA ILE A 122 -3.82 8.70 -13.90
C ILE A 122 -3.34 8.36 -12.49
N PHE A 123 -3.91 7.34 -11.91
CA PHE A 123 -3.58 6.89 -10.55
C PHE A 123 -3.71 5.37 -10.41
N ASN A 124 -3.18 4.83 -9.33
CA ASN A 124 -3.41 3.45 -8.91
C ASN A 124 -4.33 3.42 -7.69
N LEU A 125 -5.11 2.37 -7.59
CA LEU A 125 -5.84 1.99 -6.38
C LEU A 125 -5.09 0.86 -5.68
N ASN A 126 -4.68 1.12 -4.45
CA ASN A 126 -4.16 0.09 -3.55
C ASN A 126 -5.34 -0.57 -2.84
N ARG A 127 -5.40 -1.90 -2.89
CA ARG A 127 -6.37 -2.72 -2.16
C ARG A 127 -5.59 -3.54 -1.14
N LEU A 128 -5.33 -2.92 0.03
CA LEU A 128 -4.50 -3.47 1.08
C LEU A 128 -5.31 -4.41 1.97
N VAL A 129 -4.94 -5.68 1.96
CA VAL A 129 -5.56 -6.73 2.78
C VAL A 129 -4.62 -7.07 3.93
N TYR A 130 -5.17 -7.17 5.14
CA TYR A 130 -4.41 -7.46 6.34
C TYR A 130 -4.72 -8.87 6.84
N SER A 131 -3.71 -9.72 6.89
CA SER A 131 -3.81 -11.10 7.40
C SER A 131 -3.50 -11.21 8.89
N MET A 132 -3.11 -10.12 9.54
CA MET A 132 -2.85 -10.00 10.96
C MET A 132 -3.38 -8.67 11.51
N ASP A 133 -3.51 -8.57 12.82
CA ASP A 133 -3.83 -7.32 13.50
C ASP A 133 -2.59 -6.42 13.56
N ILE A 134 -2.78 -5.14 13.22
CA ILE A 134 -1.78 -4.08 13.38
C ILE A 134 -2.30 -3.13 14.47
N ASN A 135 -1.48 -2.85 15.46
CA ASN A 135 -1.84 -1.98 16.56
C ASN A 135 -0.59 -1.30 17.17
N ASN A 136 -0.79 -0.40 18.11
CA ASN A 136 0.27 0.39 18.72
C ASN A 136 1.33 -0.42 19.48
N SER A 137 1.06 -1.67 19.86
CA SER A 137 2.06 -2.54 20.47
C SER A 137 2.92 -3.27 19.44
N THR A 138 2.36 -3.62 18.27
CA THR A 138 3.09 -4.21 17.15
C THR A 138 3.82 -3.15 16.33
N GLY A 139 3.31 -1.93 16.30
CA GLY A 139 3.70 -0.88 15.37
C GLY A 139 3.20 -1.16 13.95
N GLY A 140 3.59 -0.34 12.99
CA GLY A 140 3.26 -0.54 11.58
C GLY A 140 1.87 -0.07 11.17
N GLU A 141 1.23 0.78 11.97
CA GLU A 141 -0.02 1.45 11.61
C GLU A 141 0.18 2.32 10.37
N VAL A 142 -0.90 2.58 9.66
CA VAL A 142 -0.89 3.42 8.46
C VAL A 142 -1.36 4.82 8.82
N CYS A 143 -0.53 5.82 8.56
CA CYS A 143 -0.93 7.22 8.65
C CYS A 143 -1.31 7.73 7.27
N VAL A 144 -2.42 8.44 7.17
CA VAL A 144 -2.92 9.05 5.92
C VAL A 144 -3.32 10.50 6.17
N ILE A 145 -3.21 11.34 5.15
CA ILE A 145 -3.79 12.69 5.17
C ILE A 145 -5.08 12.69 4.37
N PRO A 146 -6.26 12.79 5.02
CA PRO A 146 -7.54 12.78 4.31
C PRO A 146 -7.63 13.88 3.25
N GLY A 147 -8.08 13.53 2.03
CA GLY A 147 -8.24 14.48 0.94
C GLY A 147 -6.95 14.94 0.25
N SER A 148 -5.78 14.48 0.69
CA SER A 148 -4.48 14.90 0.14
C SER A 148 -4.26 14.48 -1.32
N HIS A 149 -4.94 13.45 -1.81
CA HIS A 149 -4.90 13.04 -3.21
C HIS A 149 -5.36 14.15 -4.19
N LYS A 150 -6.06 15.19 -3.69
CA LYS A 150 -6.49 16.37 -4.45
C LYS A 150 -5.57 17.58 -4.28
N LYS A 151 -4.60 17.50 -3.36
CA LYS A 151 -3.69 18.60 -3.03
C LYS A 151 -2.40 18.61 -3.90
N GLY A 152 -2.29 17.69 -4.88
CA GLY A 152 -1.12 17.56 -5.72
C GLY A 152 0.04 16.83 -5.01
N MET A 153 1.26 17.26 -5.31
CA MET A 153 2.47 16.61 -4.81
C MET A 153 2.67 16.87 -3.30
N ILE A 154 3.00 15.80 -2.56
CA ILE A 154 3.32 15.89 -1.14
C ILE A 154 4.37 16.99 -0.88
N PRO A 155 4.23 17.85 0.16
CA PRO A 155 5.17 18.90 0.46
C PRO A 155 6.60 18.37 0.64
N LYS A 156 7.58 19.16 0.20
CA LYS A 156 9.00 18.88 0.47
C LYS A 156 9.27 18.83 1.97
N GLY A 157 10.31 18.11 2.36
CA GLY A 157 10.73 17.98 3.74
C GLY A 157 11.55 16.71 3.97
N THR A 158 11.97 16.48 5.20
CA THR A 158 12.64 15.22 5.56
C THR A 158 11.70 14.03 5.43
N ALA A 159 12.26 12.85 5.30
CA ALA A 159 11.47 11.62 5.06
C ALA A 159 10.46 11.35 6.19
N THR A 160 10.80 11.70 7.43
CA THR A 160 10.09 11.27 8.65
C THR A 160 9.30 12.36 9.37
N ASP A 161 9.52 13.65 9.05
CA ASP A 161 8.80 14.75 9.71
C ASP A 161 7.29 14.56 9.66
N GLU A 162 6.63 14.87 10.75
CA GLU A 162 5.18 14.76 10.83
C GLU A 162 4.50 15.76 9.88
N ILE A 163 3.36 15.35 9.37
CA ILE A 163 2.44 16.20 8.62
C ILE A 163 1.18 16.34 9.48
N GLU A 164 0.78 17.57 9.75
CA GLU A 164 -0.45 17.87 10.48
C GLU A 164 -1.68 17.27 9.79
N GLU A 165 -2.76 17.08 10.54
CA GLU A 165 -4.02 16.48 10.09
C GLU A 165 -3.92 14.98 9.73
N SER A 166 -2.83 14.29 10.07
CA SER A 166 -2.72 12.86 9.82
C SER A 166 -3.70 12.05 10.67
N VAL A 167 -4.30 11.04 10.04
CA VAL A 167 -5.15 10.04 10.70
C VAL A 167 -4.39 8.72 10.74
N THR A 168 -4.29 8.12 11.91
CA THR A 168 -3.68 6.80 12.10
C THR A 168 -4.73 5.71 12.03
N ILE A 169 -4.50 4.71 11.20
CA ILE A 169 -5.34 3.53 11.02
C ILE A 169 -4.58 2.34 11.57
N SER A 170 -5.20 1.59 12.48
CA SER A 170 -4.71 0.32 13.04
C SER A 170 -5.50 -0.84 12.42
N PRO A 171 -5.04 -1.40 11.28
CA PRO A 171 -5.83 -2.39 10.56
C PRO A 171 -5.94 -3.71 11.31
N LEU A 172 -7.15 -4.22 11.42
CA LEU A 172 -7.45 -5.53 12.01
C LEU A 172 -7.35 -6.64 10.94
N LYS A 173 -7.08 -7.87 11.39
CA LYS A 173 -7.13 -9.06 10.55
C LYS A 173 -8.46 -9.17 9.79
N GLY A 174 -8.37 -9.41 8.49
CA GLY A 174 -9.51 -9.47 7.58
C GLY A 174 -10.03 -8.12 7.13
N SER A 175 -9.41 -7.03 7.50
CA SER A 175 -9.77 -5.70 7.00
C SER A 175 -9.23 -5.44 5.60
N LEU A 176 -9.85 -4.48 4.94
CA LEU A 176 -9.45 -3.91 3.65
C LEU A 176 -9.23 -2.41 3.82
N LEU A 177 -8.06 -1.93 3.44
CA LEU A 177 -7.79 -0.50 3.27
C LEU A 177 -7.65 -0.21 1.78
N LEU A 178 -8.57 0.58 1.25
CA LEU A 178 -8.50 1.15 -0.09
C LEU A 178 -7.77 2.48 -0.01
N LEU A 179 -6.73 2.67 -0.83
CA LEU A 179 -5.91 3.87 -0.79
C LEU A 179 -5.61 4.35 -2.21
N HIS A 180 -5.92 5.61 -2.49
CA HIS A 180 -5.61 6.27 -3.75
C HIS A 180 -4.11 6.53 -3.86
N GLY A 181 -3.48 6.22 -4.99
CA GLY A 181 -2.03 6.35 -5.17
C GLY A 181 -1.47 7.75 -4.97
N HIS A 182 -2.29 8.79 -5.09
CA HIS A 182 -1.91 10.18 -4.79
C HIS A 182 -2.09 10.58 -3.33
N THR A 183 -2.72 9.75 -2.49
CA THR A 183 -2.88 10.07 -1.06
C THR A 183 -1.53 10.07 -0.36
N TRP A 184 -1.25 11.11 0.41
CA TRP A 184 -0.05 11.18 1.23
C TRP A 184 -0.19 10.23 2.40
N HIS A 185 0.72 9.27 2.50
CA HIS A 185 0.66 8.24 3.53
C HIS A 185 2.04 7.77 3.96
N LYS A 186 2.10 7.17 5.13
CA LYS A 186 3.28 6.50 5.68
C LYS A 186 2.87 5.25 6.45
N VAL A 187 3.84 4.41 6.77
CA VAL A 187 3.71 3.31 7.73
C VAL A 187 4.63 3.60 8.89
N LEU A 188 4.09 3.53 10.11
CA LEU A 188 4.87 3.73 11.33
C LEU A 188 5.94 2.62 11.50
N PRO A 189 7.00 2.88 12.28
CA PRO A 189 7.99 1.85 12.61
C PRO A 189 7.35 0.60 13.21
N ILE A 190 7.93 -0.56 12.91
CA ILE A 190 7.51 -1.85 13.46
C ILE A 190 8.22 -2.05 14.80
N LEU A 191 7.47 -2.14 15.89
CA LEU A 191 8.02 -2.21 17.25
C LEU A 191 8.26 -3.64 17.68
N ASP A 192 7.28 -4.51 17.49
CA ASP A 192 7.37 -5.92 17.88
C ASP A 192 6.75 -6.80 16.79
N ASN A 193 7.26 -8.06 16.71
CA ASN A 193 6.83 -9.01 15.70
C ASN A 193 7.09 -8.54 14.24
N VAL A 194 6.52 -9.23 13.26
CA VAL A 194 6.54 -8.85 11.85
C VAL A 194 5.27 -8.08 11.50
N ARG A 195 5.31 -7.29 10.43
CA ARG A 195 4.13 -6.66 9.84
C ARG A 195 3.92 -7.20 8.43
N VAL A 196 2.67 -7.57 8.13
CA VAL A 196 2.29 -8.07 6.82
C VAL A 196 1.07 -7.30 6.32
N SER A 197 1.14 -6.84 5.07
CA SER A 197 -0.02 -6.41 4.29
C SER A 197 0.13 -6.89 2.84
N THR A 198 -0.99 -7.24 2.20
CA THR A 198 -0.99 -7.68 0.79
C THR A 198 -1.72 -6.65 -0.05
N ASN A 199 -1.03 -6.07 -1.02
CA ASN A 199 -1.59 -5.07 -1.91
C ASN A 199 -1.98 -5.70 -3.26
N TYR A 200 -3.28 -5.72 -3.55
CA TYR A 200 -3.82 -6.06 -4.86
C TYR A 200 -4.00 -4.78 -5.67
N ARG A 201 -2.90 -4.31 -6.28
CA ARG A 201 -2.86 -3.02 -6.97
C ARG A 201 -3.57 -3.09 -8.30
N CYS A 202 -4.40 -2.09 -8.57
CA CYS A 202 -5.13 -1.97 -9.83
C CYS A 202 -5.23 -0.50 -10.27
N VAL A 203 -5.71 -0.30 -11.50
CA VAL A 203 -5.78 1.02 -12.13
C VAL A 203 -7.08 1.21 -12.89
N PRO A 204 -7.54 2.46 -13.08
CA PRO A 204 -8.61 2.80 -13.99
C PRO A 204 -8.30 2.35 -15.42
N LYS A 205 -9.34 2.23 -16.23
CA LYS A 205 -9.20 2.01 -17.68
C LYS A 205 -8.30 3.09 -18.30
N ASN A 206 -7.45 2.67 -19.24
CA ASN A 206 -6.50 3.53 -19.95
C ASN A 206 -5.32 4.08 -19.15
N THR A 207 -5.19 3.74 -17.87
CA THR A 207 -4.00 4.08 -17.09
C THR A 207 -2.79 3.26 -17.59
N PRO A 208 -1.61 3.88 -17.77
CA PRO A 208 -0.38 3.18 -18.15
C PRO A 208 0.04 2.14 -17.09
N ASN A 209 0.57 1.00 -17.52
CA ASN A 209 1.00 -0.07 -16.60
C ASN A 209 2.17 0.36 -15.70
N ASN A 210 2.98 1.32 -16.12
CA ASN A 210 4.12 1.84 -15.38
C ASN A 210 3.78 3.03 -14.45
N VAL A 211 2.50 3.31 -14.21
CA VAL A 211 2.06 4.42 -13.35
C VAL A 211 2.69 4.39 -11.96
N THR A 212 3.01 3.20 -11.45
CA THR A 212 3.61 2.99 -10.12
C THR A 212 5.13 2.92 -10.15
N ASP A 213 5.77 3.16 -11.29
CA ASP A 213 7.24 3.09 -11.40
C ASP A 213 7.93 4.24 -10.66
N VAL A 214 7.27 5.38 -10.56
CA VAL A 214 7.81 6.55 -9.85
C VAL A 214 6.99 6.83 -8.59
N ALA A 215 7.62 6.65 -7.43
CA ALA A 215 7.08 7.10 -6.15
C ALA A 215 7.56 8.51 -5.81
N VAL A 216 6.71 9.26 -5.14
CA VAL A 216 6.98 10.63 -4.68
C VAL A 216 7.17 10.62 -3.17
N TYR A 217 8.41 10.73 -2.71
CA TYR A 217 8.77 10.97 -1.31
C TYR A 217 8.86 12.46 -1.02
N ARG A 218 8.82 12.84 0.24
CA ARG A 218 9.00 14.26 0.62
C ARG A 218 10.35 14.82 0.15
N ASN A 219 11.40 14.01 0.23
CA ASN A 219 12.78 14.41 -0.05
C ASN A 219 13.30 14.00 -1.43
N MET A 220 12.55 13.18 -2.19
CA MET A 220 12.97 12.73 -3.53
C MET A 220 11.82 12.24 -4.40
N LEU A 221 12.05 12.17 -5.70
CA LEU A 221 11.35 11.30 -6.64
C LEU A 221 12.22 10.07 -6.89
N PHE A 222 11.66 8.89 -6.76
CA PHE A 222 12.38 7.63 -6.92
C PHE A 222 11.74 6.77 -8.00
N ARG A 223 12.55 6.25 -8.93
CA ARG A 223 12.09 5.32 -9.96
C ARG A 223 12.54 3.89 -9.63
N PHE A 224 11.57 2.98 -9.53
CA PHE A 224 11.82 1.60 -9.13
C PHE A 224 12.48 0.76 -10.22
N SER A 225 12.15 0.97 -11.49
CA SER A 225 12.62 0.12 -12.60
C SER A 225 14.15 0.10 -12.77
N ASP A 226 14.83 1.17 -12.39
CA ASP A 226 16.30 1.30 -12.46
C ASP A 226 16.96 1.73 -11.15
N GLY A 227 16.19 1.79 -10.05
CA GLY A 227 16.69 2.14 -8.74
C GLY A 227 17.25 3.56 -8.62
N LYS A 228 16.73 4.53 -9.39
CA LYS A 228 17.31 5.87 -9.46
C LYS A 228 16.48 6.94 -8.79
N ILE A 229 17.19 7.83 -8.11
CA ILE A 229 16.66 9.10 -7.68
C ILE A 229 16.58 10.04 -8.88
N LEU A 230 15.36 10.37 -9.31
CA LEU A 230 15.13 11.28 -10.42
C LEU A 230 15.31 12.74 -10.04
N THR A 231 14.95 13.08 -8.81
CA THR A 231 14.98 14.47 -8.30
C THR A 231 15.15 14.45 -6.80
N ASN A 232 16.11 15.23 -6.30
CA ASN A 232 16.18 15.59 -4.89
C ASN A 232 15.19 16.73 -4.62
N ARG A 233 14.46 16.62 -3.50
CA ARG A 233 13.39 17.55 -3.13
C ARG A 233 13.67 18.30 -1.81
N VAL A 234 14.90 18.25 -1.33
CA VAL A 234 15.35 18.99 -0.13
C VAL A 234 15.88 20.34 -0.52
#